data_8fe6f4c2bb6acfab2e1e0d048a7874a1
#
_entry.id   8fe6f4c2bb6acfab2e1e0d048a7874a1
#
_cell.length_a   1.000
_cell.length_b   1.000
_cell.length_c   1.000
_cell.angle_alpha   90.00
_cell.angle_beta   90.00
_cell.angle_gamma   90.00
#
_symmetry.space_group_name_H-M   'P 1'
#
loop_
_entity.id
_entity.type
_entity.pdbx_description
1 polymer ?
#
loop_
_entity_poly.entity_id
_entity_poly.type
_entity_poly.pdbx_seq_one_letter_code
_entity_poly.pdbx_strand_id
1 'polypeptide(L)'
;MKILYPLSCLLSLVLADQPGQAVRHPKYSTWMLESAIARGEGISPADGLLGVIQKGLFQEALRAAIAQSSDAAEIARWSDYHRRSVEANIEDLLNATASSRDLSLDRLCVGRSIMEINLDEPLHRNVLKALRKSLELQYRNENAGLWYFVDPPPPYPPYGNLSYSDGMYGFAPFAALYGMTYGDPGVNLDAALLQLDLLYTQSIEPSTGLIKHGYDASRDAPWAHPITGASPIVWGRSLAWYLIGTVDTLEIIASRSGDHSEDARRTDKTVQRIREIFQRLARATVDAIEDSAGKTGRYAVWQVMDRPGEPGNFVEASASAMIAYVLAKGVRLGYLPGRSPSSETDGKHRAASSLWVQGPRPGFRDPVQSQDVLAVARALYQDVVAQFVVRRHEDDTLDFLGTSIIASLHEEKPYYEYYTHRAVTTNSLIGTSAFALASLEMERAASERGWEGGNITFY
;
A
#
# COMPACT_ATOMS: atom_id res chain seq x y z
N MET A 1 30.97 4.42 -79.70
CA MET A 1 30.10 3.50 -78.98
C MET A 1 29.70 4.23 -77.69
N LYS A 2 28.50 4.88 -77.72
CA LYS A 2 27.98 5.68 -76.60
C LYS A 2 26.95 4.82 -75.93
N ILE A 3 27.17 4.55 -74.62
CA ILE A 3 26.22 3.82 -73.79
C ILE A 3 25.37 4.83 -73.05
N LEU A 4 24.08 4.84 -73.38
CA LEU A 4 23.04 5.62 -72.66
C LEU A 4 22.61 4.83 -71.41
N TYR A 5 22.61 5.50 -70.24
CA TYR A 5 21.96 5.02 -69.02
C TYR A 5 20.55 5.67 -68.94
N PRO A 6 19.53 4.91 -68.61
CA PRO A 6 18.20 5.51 -68.37
C PRO A 6 18.10 6.12 -66.97
N LEU A 7 17.62 7.33 -66.91
CA LEU A 7 17.21 8.04 -65.69
C LEU A 7 15.93 7.41 -65.18
N SER A 8 15.98 6.73 -64.03
CA SER A 8 14.83 6.30 -63.30
C SER A 8 14.38 7.43 -62.38
N CYS A 9 13.27 8.07 -62.69
CA CYS A 9 12.55 8.99 -61.79
C CYS A 9 11.95 8.20 -60.60
N LEU A 10 12.52 8.34 -59.40
CA LEU A 10 11.90 7.96 -58.16
C LEU A 10 10.85 9.05 -57.80
N LEU A 11 9.58 8.77 -58.02
CA LEU A 11 8.49 9.51 -57.39
C LEU A 11 8.49 9.22 -55.89
N SER A 12 8.98 10.17 -55.10
CA SER A 12 8.78 10.17 -53.67
C SER A 12 7.32 10.54 -53.38
N LEU A 13 6.50 9.57 -53.06
CA LEU A 13 5.19 9.79 -52.46
C LEU A 13 5.43 10.41 -51.07
N VAL A 14 5.23 11.70 -50.95
CA VAL A 14 5.03 12.40 -49.69
C VAL A 14 3.65 11.97 -49.18
N LEU A 15 3.63 10.99 -48.30
CA LEU A 15 2.46 10.72 -47.47
C LEU A 15 2.24 11.95 -46.59
N ALA A 16 1.21 12.72 -46.91
CA ALA A 16 0.76 13.81 -46.07
C ALA A 16 0.38 13.23 -44.70
N ASP A 17 1.08 13.68 -43.68
CA ASP A 17 0.73 13.45 -42.28
C ASP A 17 -0.73 13.92 -42.07
N GLN A 18 -1.59 12.97 -41.71
CA GLN A 18 -2.95 13.27 -41.25
C GLN A 18 -2.82 14.00 -39.91
N PRO A 19 -3.37 15.18 -39.72
CA PRO A 19 -3.31 15.85 -38.44
C PRO A 19 -4.22 15.13 -37.44
N GLY A 20 -3.62 14.55 -36.40
CA GLY A 20 -4.20 14.43 -35.06
C GLY A 20 -5.08 13.26 -34.76
N GLN A 21 -4.52 12.02 -34.73
CA GLN A 21 -4.84 11.16 -33.63
C GLN A 21 -3.71 11.34 -32.57
N ALA A 22 -4.01 12.13 -31.54
CA ALA A 22 -3.16 12.11 -30.34
C ALA A 22 -3.02 10.64 -29.91
N VAL A 23 -1.81 10.11 -29.98
CA VAL A 23 -1.49 8.80 -29.44
C VAL A 23 -1.84 8.89 -27.96
N ARG A 24 -2.99 8.35 -27.56
CA ARG A 24 -3.33 8.23 -26.14
C ARG A 24 -2.34 7.24 -25.57
N HIS A 25 -1.32 7.71 -24.90
CA HIS A 25 -0.47 6.84 -24.09
C HIS A 25 -1.37 6.12 -23.09
N PRO A 26 -1.19 4.79 -22.91
CA PRO A 26 -1.94 4.05 -21.93
C PRO A 26 -1.72 4.66 -20.54
N LYS A 27 -2.74 4.59 -19.68
CA LYS A 27 -2.62 5.02 -18.29
C LYS A 27 -1.55 4.18 -17.62
N TYR A 28 -0.74 4.76 -16.75
CA TYR A 28 0.30 4.04 -16.02
C TYR A 28 -0.24 2.86 -15.21
N SER A 29 -1.43 3.02 -14.62
CA SER A 29 -2.10 1.94 -13.87
C SER A 29 -2.35 0.70 -14.74
N THR A 30 -3.03 0.89 -15.87
CA THR A 30 -3.31 -0.18 -16.82
C THR A 30 -2.03 -0.76 -17.40
N TRP A 31 -1.09 0.10 -17.79
CA TRP A 31 0.16 -0.34 -18.41
C TRP A 31 1.01 -1.20 -17.47
N MET A 32 1.14 -0.79 -16.20
CA MET A 32 1.88 -1.59 -15.21
C MET A 32 1.20 -2.93 -14.90
N LEU A 33 -0.14 -2.93 -14.76
CA LEU A 33 -0.90 -4.17 -14.53
C LEU A 33 -0.77 -5.14 -15.72
N GLU A 34 -0.93 -4.64 -16.94
CA GLU A 34 -0.76 -5.48 -18.14
C GLU A 34 0.67 -5.99 -18.30
N SER A 35 1.67 -5.19 -17.91
CA SER A 35 3.06 -5.62 -17.89
C SER A 35 3.29 -6.75 -16.90
N ALA A 36 2.74 -6.68 -15.70
CA ALA A 36 2.79 -7.76 -14.70
C ALA A 36 2.06 -9.02 -15.18
N ILE A 37 0.89 -8.87 -15.81
CA ILE A 37 0.12 -9.96 -16.41
C ILE A 37 0.90 -10.62 -17.55
N ALA A 38 1.52 -9.84 -18.43
CA ALA A 38 2.34 -10.34 -19.53
C ALA A 38 3.53 -11.19 -19.05
N ARG A 39 4.11 -10.83 -17.90
CA ARG A 39 5.16 -11.62 -17.25
C ARG A 39 4.64 -12.85 -16.48
N GLY A 40 3.31 -13.05 -16.40
CA GLY A 40 2.71 -14.16 -15.66
C GLY A 40 2.82 -14.04 -14.14
N GLU A 41 3.00 -12.81 -13.62
CA GLU A 41 3.18 -12.56 -12.19
C GLU A 41 1.89 -12.75 -11.38
N GLY A 42 2.03 -13.16 -10.12
CA GLY A 42 0.90 -13.27 -9.19
C GLY A 42 0.01 -14.50 -9.33
N ILE A 43 0.29 -15.42 -10.26
CA ILE A 43 -0.46 -16.68 -10.47
C ILE A 43 0.37 -17.95 -10.27
N SER A 44 1.67 -17.83 -10.00
CA SER A 44 2.51 -18.98 -9.66
C SER A 44 2.13 -19.52 -8.28
N PRO A 45 2.26 -20.85 -8.03
CA PRO A 45 2.20 -21.39 -6.68
C PRO A 45 3.16 -20.63 -5.74
N ALA A 46 2.87 -20.67 -4.45
CA ALA A 46 3.53 -19.81 -3.46
C ALA A 46 5.04 -19.69 -3.64
N ASP A 47 5.50 -18.45 -3.82
CA ASP A 47 6.91 -18.10 -3.87
C ASP A 47 7.48 -17.93 -2.44
N GLY A 48 7.24 -18.92 -1.57
CA GLY A 48 7.64 -18.90 -0.17
C GLY A 48 6.85 -17.89 0.67
N LEU A 49 7.41 -17.44 1.78
CA LEU A 49 6.78 -16.56 2.77
C LEU A 49 6.23 -15.26 2.23
N LEU A 50 6.83 -14.71 1.19
CA LEU A 50 6.41 -13.44 0.58
C LEU A 50 5.34 -13.61 -0.49
N GLY A 51 5.15 -14.84 -0.99
CA GLY A 51 4.21 -15.08 -2.10
C GLY A 51 2.80 -14.59 -1.78
N VAL A 52 2.37 -14.80 -0.55
CA VAL A 52 0.99 -14.49 -0.14
C VAL A 52 0.74 -12.98 -0.09
N ILE A 53 1.63 -12.19 0.55
CA ILE A 53 1.44 -10.73 0.64
C ILE A 53 1.60 -10.04 -0.71
N GLN A 54 2.53 -10.52 -1.55
CA GLN A 54 2.73 -9.99 -2.89
C GLN A 54 1.48 -10.17 -3.75
N LYS A 55 0.91 -11.40 -3.75
CA LYS A 55 -0.33 -11.70 -4.47
C LYS A 55 -1.51 -10.92 -3.89
N GLY A 56 -1.59 -10.78 -2.57
CA GLY A 56 -2.65 -9.99 -1.91
C GLY A 56 -2.69 -8.54 -2.39
N LEU A 57 -1.53 -7.88 -2.48
CA LEU A 57 -1.45 -6.50 -2.98
C LEU A 57 -1.76 -6.41 -4.48
N PHE A 58 -1.32 -7.40 -5.26
CA PHE A 58 -1.65 -7.49 -6.69
C PHE A 58 -3.14 -7.71 -6.91
N GLN A 59 -3.76 -8.58 -6.13
CA GLN A 59 -5.21 -8.79 -6.14
C GLN A 59 -5.98 -7.51 -5.79
N GLU A 60 -5.48 -6.72 -4.84
CA GLU A 60 -6.04 -5.41 -4.51
C GLU A 60 -5.93 -4.44 -5.68
N ALA A 61 -4.76 -4.37 -6.34
CA ALA A 61 -4.57 -3.53 -7.51
C ALA A 61 -5.50 -3.91 -8.68
N LEU A 62 -5.69 -5.21 -8.93
CA LEU A 62 -6.65 -5.69 -9.92
C LEU A 62 -8.09 -5.30 -9.57
N ARG A 63 -8.52 -5.49 -8.30
CA ARG A 63 -9.87 -5.07 -7.87
C ARG A 63 -10.09 -3.58 -8.04
N ALA A 64 -9.12 -2.76 -7.67
CA ALA A 64 -9.18 -1.32 -7.82
C ALA A 64 -9.28 -0.90 -9.31
N ALA A 65 -8.53 -1.57 -10.19
CA ALA A 65 -8.58 -1.34 -11.63
C ALA A 65 -9.92 -1.76 -12.24
N ILE A 66 -10.43 -2.95 -11.87
CA ILE A 66 -11.76 -3.44 -12.28
C ILE A 66 -12.86 -2.44 -11.88
N ALA A 67 -12.82 -1.94 -10.64
CA ALA A 67 -13.80 -0.99 -10.15
C ALA A 67 -13.73 0.39 -10.85
N GLN A 68 -12.60 0.73 -11.46
CA GLN A 68 -12.40 2.01 -12.15
C GLN A 68 -12.55 1.93 -13.67
N SER A 69 -12.44 0.74 -14.26
CA SER A 69 -12.59 0.57 -15.71
C SER A 69 -14.07 0.61 -16.13
N SER A 70 -14.30 1.18 -17.30
CA SER A 70 -15.57 1.08 -18.03
C SER A 70 -15.49 0.14 -19.24
N ASP A 71 -14.32 -0.43 -19.52
CA ASP A 71 -14.10 -1.37 -20.63
C ASP A 71 -14.43 -2.81 -20.18
N ALA A 72 -15.45 -3.39 -20.76
CA ALA A 72 -15.93 -4.73 -20.43
C ALA A 72 -14.87 -5.83 -20.71
N ALA A 73 -14.00 -5.63 -21.70
CA ALA A 73 -12.95 -6.61 -22.03
C ALA A 73 -11.81 -6.55 -21.00
N GLU A 74 -11.41 -5.36 -20.55
CA GLU A 74 -10.46 -5.19 -19.44
C GLU A 74 -11.01 -5.82 -18.17
N ILE A 75 -12.25 -5.47 -17.79
CA ILE A 75 -12.91 -6.00 -16.60
C ILE A 75 -12.94 -7.54 -16.63
N ALA A 76 -13.32 -8.15 -17.75
CA ALA A 76 -13.38 -9.61 -17.87
C ALA A 76 -11.99 -10.25 -17.73
N ARG A 77 -10.97 -9.69 -18.40
CA ARG A 77 -9.59 -10.18 -18.38
C ARG A 77 -8.98 -10.09 -16.98
N TRP A 78 -9.12 -8.93 -16.32
CA TRP A 78 -8.59 -8.73 -14.99
C TRP A 78 -9.33 -9.52 -13.92
N SER A 79 -10.65 -9.72 -14.08
CA SER A 79 -11.42 -10.58 -13.18
C SER A 79 -11.00 -12.05 -13.28
N ASP A 80 -10.75 -12.57 -14.48
CA ASP A 80 -10.20 -13.92 -14.64
C ASP A 80 -8.81 -14.04 -14.04
N TYR A 81 -7.95 -13.06 -14.29
CA TYR A 81 -6.59 -13.07 -13.73
C TYR A 81 -6.59 -12.96 -12.21
N HIS A 82 -7.47 -12.10 -11.65
CA HIS A 82 -7.67 -12.00 -10.20
C HIS A 82 -8.09 -13.33 -9.59
N ARG A 83 -9.08 -14.01 -10.20
CA ARG A 83 -9.54 -15.34 -9.76
C ARG A 83 -8.38 -16.34 -9.74
N ARG A 84 -7.60 -16.43 -10.81
CA ARG A 84 -6.42 -17.31 -10.90
C ARG A 84 -5.37 -16.97 -9.85
N SER A 85 -5.16 -15.69 -9.56
CA SER A 85 -4.25 -15.24 -8.49
C SER A 85 -4.72 -15.67 -7.10
N VAL A 86 -6.02 -15.62 -6.83
CA VAL A 86 -6.60 -16.14 -5.58
C VAL A 86 -6.42 -17.66 -5.49
N GLU A 87 -6.77 -18.38 -6.55
CA GLU A 87 -6.68 -19.84 -6.63
C GLU A 87 -5.25 -20.36 -6.39
N ALA A 88 -4.23 -19.61 -6.82
CA ALA A 88 -2.83 -19.96 -6.61
C ALA A 88 -2.38 -20.01 -5.13
N ASN A 89 -3.21 -19.53 -4.18
CA ASN A 89 -2.92 -19.58 -2.73
C ASN A 89 -3.83 -20.55 -1.97
N ILE A 90 -4.85 -21.13 -2.61
CA ILE A 90 -5.91 -21.87 -1.90
C ILE A 90 -5.37 -23.08 -1.16
N GLU A 91 -4.48 -23.84 -1.77
CA GLU A 91 -3.93 -25.06 -1.18
C GLU A 91 -3.23 -24.79 0.15
N ASP A 92 -2.41 -23.75 0.21
CA ASP A 92 -1.68 -23.36 1.42
C ASP A 92 -2.59 -22.85 2.55
N LEU A 93 -3.79 -22.36 2.20
CA LEU A 93 -4.72 -21.74 3.14
C LEU A 93 -5.80 -22.67 3.67
N LEU A 94 -6.04 -23.84 3.03
CA LEU A 94 -7.08 -24.79 3.45
C LEU A 94 -6.79 -25.47 4.78
N ASN A 95 -5.52 -25.63 5.15
CA ASN A 95 -5.14 -26.23 6.42
C ASN A 95 -4.88 -25.12 7.46
N ALA A 96 -5.83 -24.91 8.36
CA ALA A 96 -5.75 -23.86 9.39
C ALA A 96 -4.49 -23.96 10.26
N THR A 97 -4.09 -25.18 10.63
CA THR A 97 -2.92 -25.40 11.49
C THR A 97 -1.61 -25.13 10.75
N ALA A 98 -1.47 -25.64 9.53
CA ALA A 98 -0.30 -25.38 8.70
C ALA A 98 -0.20 -23.89 8.36
N SER A 99 -1.28 -23.27 7.90
CA SER A 99 -1.25 -21.85 7.52
C SER A 99 -0.98 -20.91 8.70
N SER A 100 -1.46 -21.22 9.92
CA SER A 100 -1.14 -20.42 11.11
C SER A 100 0.31 -20.55 11.54
N ARG A 101 0.90 -21.76 11.40
CA ARG A 101 2.28 -22.05 11.79
C ARG A 101 3.29 -21.52 10.77
N ASP A 102 3.06 -21.81 9.50
CA ASP A 102 4.06 -21.68 8.44
C ASP A 102 3.95 -20.32 7.69
N LEU A 103 2.82 -19.60 7.83
CA LEU A 103 2.60 -18.32 7.19
C LEU A 103 2.42 -17.22 8.23
N SER A 104 2.83 -15.99 7.85
CA SER A 104 2.57 -14.78 8.65
C SER A 104 1.09 -14.40 8.68
N LEU A 105 0.75 -13.32 9.42
CA LEU A 105 -0.58 -12.70 9.37
C LEU A 105 -1.00 -12.24 7.97
N ASP A 106 -0.05 -12.08 7.06
CA ASP A 106 -0.30 -11.66 5.67
C ASP A 106 -1.21 -12.61 4.90
N ARG A 107 -1.31 -13.88 5.31
CA ARG A 107 -2.25 -14.85 4.72
C ARG A 107 -3.70 -14.36 4.65
N LEU A 108 -4.05 -13.41 5.52
CA LEU A 108 -5.42 -12.89 5.63
C LEU A 108 -5.80 -11.94 4.47
N CYS A 109 -4.82 -11.37 3.75
CA CYS A 109 -5.09 -10.52 2.59
C CYS A 109 -5.79 -11.28 1.45
N VAL A 110 -5.49 -12.59 1.28
CA VAL A 110 -6.20 -13.44 0.31
C VAL A 110 -7.64 -13.71 0.75
N GLY A 111 -7.86 -13.89 2.06
CA GLY A 111 -9.22 -13.99 2.62
C GLY A 111 -10.06 -12.75 2.34
N ARG A 112 -9.48 -11.55 2.50
CA ARG A 112 -10.10 -10.29 2.08
C ARG A 112 -10.43 -10.31 0.59
N SER A 113 -9.51 -10.73 -0.27
CA SER A 113 -9.73 -10.81 -1.71
C SER A 113 -10.90 -11.71 -2.08
N ILE A 114 -11.05 -12.88 -1.44
CA ILE A 114 -12.18 -13.80 -1.64
C ILE A 114 -13.49 -13.11 -1.26
N MET A 115 -13.54 -12.39 -0.13
CA MET A 115 -14.78 -11.75 0.36
C MET A 115 -15.20 -10.55 -0.50
N GLU A 116 -14.24 -9.75 -1.00
CA GLU A 116 -14.54 -8.53 -1.75
C GLU A 116 -15.07 -8.80 -3.16
N ILE A 117 -14.68 -9.90 -3.79
CA ILE A 117 -15.21 -10.31 -5.10
C ILE A 117 -16.40 -11.27 -5.00
N ASN A 118 -16.86 -11.51 -3.76
CA ASN A 118 -18.05 -12.35 -3.48
C ASN A 118 -18.01 -13.71 -4.17
N LEU A 119 -16.88 -14.40 -4.14
CA LEU A 119 -16.74 -15.77 -4.63
C LEU A 119 -17.46 -16.72 -3.67
N ASP A 120 -18.73 -16.96 -3.90
CA ASP A 120 -19.56 -17.87 -3.07
C ASP A 120 -19.46 -19.33 -3.51
N GLU A 121 -18.26 -19.81 -3.74
CA GLU A 121 -17.98 -21.22 -4.04
C GLU A 121 -17.66 -22.00 -2.76
N PRO A 122 -18.01 -23.31 -2.71
CA PRO A 122 -17.72 -24.15 -1.54
C PRO A 122 -16.25 -24.12 -1.12
N LEU A 123 -15.34 -24.08 -2.09
CA LEU A 123 -13.90 -24.03 -1.86
C LEU A 123 -13.49 -22.74 -1.15
N HIS A 124 -13.96 -21.60 -1.64
CA HIS A 124 -13.66 -20.28 -1.05
C HIS A 124 -14.24 -20.15 0.37
N ARG A 125 -15.46 -20.64 0.61
CA ARG A 125 -16.02 -20.71 1.96
C ARG A 125 -15.19 -21.58 2.91
N ASN A 126 -14.62 -22.69 2.43
CA ASN A 126 -13.73 -23.51 3.24
C ASN A 126 -12.42 -22.82 3.57
N VAL A 127 -11.84 -22.07 2.63
CA VAL A 127 -10.65 -21.22 2.89
C VAL A 127 -10.96 -20.17 3.95
N LEU A 128 -12.07 -19.46 3.85
CA LEU A 128 -12.45 -18.46 4.84
C LEU A 128 -12.64 -19.05 6.25
N LYS A 129 -13.26 -20.25 6.34
CA LYS A 129 -13.36 -20.98 7.62
C LYS A 129 -11.99 -21.39 8.15
N ALA A 130 -11.10 -21.87 7.28
CA ALA A 130 -9.74 -22.24 7.67
C ALA A 130 -8.94 -21.02 8.13
N LEU A 131 -9.01 -19.89 7.44
CA LEU A 131 -8.39 -18.63 7.85
C LEU A 131 -8.92 -18.14 9.19
N ARG A 132 -10.24 -18.16 9.39
CA ARG A 132 -10.85 -17.83 10.68
C ARG A 132 -10.33 -18.75 11.80
N LYS A 133 -10.26 -20.06 11.54
CA LYS A 133 -9.71 -21.04 12.47
C LYS A 133 -8.22 -20.82 12.74
N SER A 134 -7.45 -20.45 11.73
CA SER A 134 -6.03 -20.15 11.87
C SER A 134 -5.76 -18.96 12.82
N LEU A 135 -6.70 -18.00 12.93
CA LEU A 135 -6.61 -16.90 13.89
C LEU A 135 -6.86 -17.33 15.34
N GLU A 136 -7.64 -18.39 15.57
CA GLU A 136 -7.76 -18.98 16.91
C GLU A 136 -6.46 -19.68 17.37
N LEU A 137 -5.68 -20.17 16.40
CA LEU A 137 -4.39 -20.84 16.63
C LEU A 137 -3.22 -19.85 16.68
N GLN A 138 -3.44 -18.59 16.26
CA GLN A 138 -2.42 -17.55 16.29
C GLN A 138 -2.06 -17.18 17.71
N TYR A 139 -0.76 -17.19 18.02
CA TYR A 139 -0.27 -16.82 19.34
C TYR A 139 -0.51 -15.33 19.62
N ARG A 140 -0.68 -15.02 20.90
CA ARG A 140 -0.87 -13.66 21.40
C ARG A 140 0.07 -13.41 22.56
N ASN A 141 0.52 -12.16 22.66
CA ASN A 141 1.27 -11.70 23.81
C ASN A 141 0.33 -11.40 25.01
N GLU A 142 0.91 -11.00 26.14
CA GLU A 142 0.19 -10.69 27.38
C GLU A 142 -0.86 -9.57 27.25
N ASN A 143 -0.71 -8.67 26.25
CA ASN A 143 -1.65 -7.61 25.95
C ASN A 143 -2.64 -7.98 24.83
N ALA A 144 -2.74 -9.27 24.50
CA ALA A 144 -3.54 -9.81 23.40
C ALA A 144 -3.08 -9.37 21.99
N GLY A 145 -1.89 -8.80 21.85
CA GLY A 145 -1.27 -8.49 20.57
C GLY A 145 -0.91 -9.78 19.82
N LEU A 146 -1.28 -9.83 18.54
CA LEU A 146 -1.01 -10.99 17.68
C LEU A 146 0.49 -11.09 17.35
N TRP A 147 1.06 -12.28 17.48
CA TRP A 147 2.36 -12.54 16.90
C TRP A 147 2.25 -12.51 15.38
N TYR A 148 3.27 -11.99 14.71
CA TYR A 148 3.30 -11.97 13.25
C TYR A 148 3.52 -13.37 12.67
N PHE A 149 4.49 -14.12 13.21
CA PHE A 149 4.71 -15.54 12.97
C PHE A 149 4.43 -16.35 14.24
N VAL A 150 3.88 -17.55 14.09
CA VAL A 150 3.81 -18.55 15.17
C VAL A 150 5.12 -19.32 15.23
N ASP A 151 5.62 -19.78 14.10
CA ASP A 151 6.89 -20.49 13.95
C ASP A 151 7.65 -19.85 12.77
N PRO A 152 8.59 -18.92 13.06
CA PRO A 152 9.33 -18.27 11.99
C PRO A 152 10.21 -19.30 11.26
N PRO A 153 10.22 -19.29 9.93
CA PRO A 153 10.98 -20.27 9.18
C PRO A 153 12.48 -20.06 9.31
N PRO A 154 13.27 -21.12 9.24
CA PRO A 154 14.72 -21.01 9.15
C PRO A 154 15.16 -20.10 7.98
N PRO A 155 16.22 -19.29 8.12
CA PRO A 155 17.21 -19.29 9.21
C PRO A 155 16.89 -18.31 10.36
N TYR A 156 15.67 -17.83 10.48
CA TYR A 156 15.34 -16.81 11.47
C TYR A 156 15.44 -17.32 12.90
N PRO A 157 16.02 -16.51 13.82
CA PRO A 157 15.98 -16.82 15.26
C PRO A 157 14.53 -16.98 15.73
N PRO A 158 14.26 -17.94 16.61
CA PRO A 158 12.91 -18.25 17.09
C PRO A 158 12.47 -17.28 18.20
N TYR A 159 12.57 -15.96 17.97
CA TYR A 159 12.01 -14.98 18.89
C TYR A 159 10.48 -15.08 18.87
N GLY A 160 9.89 -15.30 20.04
CA GLY A 160 8.45 -15.19 20.23
C GLY A 160 7.99 -13.76 20.45
N ASN A 161 6.69 -13.58 20.63
CA ASN A 161 6.05 -12.31 21.01
C ASN A 161 6.25 -11.12 20.03
N LEU A 162 6.73 -11.37 18.81
CA LEU A 162 6.97 -10.30 17.85
C LEU A 162 5.68 -9.91 17.11
N SER A 163 5.27 -8.66 17.26
CA SER A 163 4.18 -8.03 16.50
C SER A 163 4.77 -7.07 15.49
N TYR A 164 4.43 -7.24 14.20
CA TYR A 164 4.91 -6.41 13.10
C TYR A 164 3.84 -5.46 12.62
N SER A 165 4.22 -4.24 12.30
CA SER A 165 3.34 -3.25 11.68
C SER A 165 2.82 -3.72 10.31
N ASP A 166 3.61 -4.51 9.59
CA ASP A 166 3.26 -5.14 8.30
C ASP A 166 1.98 -5.98 8.38
N GLY A 167 1.82 -6.74 9.46
CA GLY A 167 0.67 -7.64 9.64
C GLY A 167 -0.69 -6.95 9.63
N MET A 168 -0.71 -5.62 9.80
CA MET A 168 -1.96 -4.86 9.79
C MET A 168 -2.56 -4.72 8.39
N TYR A 169 -1.77 -4.83 7.33
CA TYR A 169 -2.28 -4.92 5.96
C TYR A 169 -3.19 -6.13 5.75
N GLY A 170 -2.75 -7.31 6.21
CA GLY A 170 -3.57 -8.52 6.11
C GLY A 170 -4.70 -8.56 7.12
N PHE A 171 -4.39 -8.27 8.39
CA PHE A 171 -5.30 -8.52 9.51
C PHE A 171 -6.44 -7.51 9.61
N ALA A 172 -6.15 -6.20 9.64
CA ALA A 172 -7.16 -5.21 10.04
C ALA A 172 -8.34 -5.10 9.05
N PRO A 173 -8.11 -5.02 7.71
CA PRO A 173 -9.21 -5.03 6.74
C PRO A 173 -9.97 -6.35 6.74
N PHE A 174 -9.28 -7.50 6.87
CA PHE A 174 -9.93 -8.81 6.95
C PHE A 174 -10.84 -8.91 8.16
N ALA A 175 -10.36 -8.52 9.35
CA ALA A 175 -11.13 -8.61 10.59
C ALA A 175 -12.39 -7.72 10.53
N ALA A 176 -12.26 -6.48 10.06
CA ALA A 176 -13.39 -5.59 9.87
C ALA A 176 -14.43 -6.19 8.91
N LEU A 177 -13.97 -6.63 7.72
CA LEU A 177 -14.83 -7.19 6.68
C LEU A 177 -15.50 -8.49 7.12
N TYR A 178 -14.74 -9.39 7.76
CA TYR A 178 -15.24 -10.67 8.26
C TYR A 178 -16.31 -10.47 9.35
N GLY A 179 -16.02 -9.61 10.32
CA GLY A 179 -16.97 -9.28 11.38
C GLY A 179 -18.28 -8.68 10.86
N MET A 180 -18.18 -7.75 9.90
CA MET A 180 -19.37 -7.13 9.28
C MET A 180 -20.17 -8.13 8.42
N THR A 181 -19.51 -9.12 7.82
CA THR A 181 -20.17 -10.11 6.95
C THR A 181 -20.80 -11.25 7.74
N TYR A 182 -20.11 -11.75 8.78
CA TYR A 182 -20.51 -12.98 9.49
C TYR A 182 -20.94 -12.75 10.94
N GLY A 183 -20.84 -11.52 11.48
CA GLY A 183 -21.16 -11.23 12.87
C GLY A 183 -20.24 -11.92 13.88
N ASP A 184 -18.98 -12.18 13.52
CA ASP A 184 -18.04 -12.92 14.36
C ASP A 184 -17.60 -12.08 15.59
N PRO A 185 -17.76 -12.58 16.83
CA PRO A 185 -17.42 -11.81 18.02
C PRO A 185 -15.91 -11.71 18.28
N GLY A 186 -15.08 -12.57 17.68
CA GLY A 186 -13.65 -12.62 17.89
C GLY A 186 -12.80 -12.07 16.75
N VAL A 187 -13.40 -11.94 15.56
CA VAL A 187 -12.74 -11.37 14.36
C VAL A 187 -13.67 -10.29 13.80
N ASN A 188 -13.47 -9.07 14.24
CA ASN A 188 -14.35 -7.94 13.97
C ASN A 188 -13.59 -6.61 14.06
N LEU A 189 -14.31 -5.51 13.99
CA LEU A 189 -13.74 -4.17 14.03
C LEU A 189 -13.02 -3.85 15.35
N ASP A 190 -13.50 -4.34 16.48
CA ASP A 190 -12.85 -4.12 17.76
C ASP A 190 -11.53 -4.90 17.85
N ALA A 191 -11.49 -6.10 17.28
CA ALA A 191 -10.26 -6.87 17.15
C ALA A 191 -9.24 -6.16 16.22
N ALA A 192 -9.70 -5.56 15.12
CA ALA A 192 -8.86 -4.74 14.25
C ALA A 192 -8.29 -3.52 15.00
N LEU A 193 -9.15 -2.77 15.71
CA LEU A 193 -8.71 -1.62 16.52
C LEU A 193 -7.69 -2.03 17.57
N LEU A 194 -7.91 -3.13 18.29
CA LEU A 194 -6.99 -3.60 19.32
C LEU A 194 -5.57 -3.78 18.76
N GLN A 195 -5.43 -4.44 17.62
CA GLN A 195 -4.11 -4.68 17.03
C GLN A 195 -3.46 -3.41 16.48
N LEU A 196 -4.25 -2.56 15.82
CA LEU A 196 -3.78 -1.26 15.35
C LEU A 196 -3.32 -0.39 16.52
N ASP A 197 -4.10 -0.29 17.59
CA ASP A 197 -3.78 0.58 18.72
C ASP A 197 -2.59 0.07 19.54
N LEU A 198 -2.45 -1.24 19.72
CA LEU A 198 -1.28 -1.84 20.38
C LEU A 198 0.00 -1.54 19.61
N LEU A 199 0.02 -1.80 18.31
CA LEU A 199 1.19 -1.49 17.47
C LEU A 199 1.51 0.00 17.48
N TYR A 200 0.51 0.87 17.30
CA TYR A 200 0.69 2.31 17.34
C TYR A 200 1.30 2.76 18.67
N THR A 201 0.75 2.27 19.79
CA THR A 201 1.17 2.70 21.13
C THR A 201 2.56 2.19 21.50
N GLN A 202 2.88 0.94 21.15
CA GLN A 202 4.16 0.33 21.51
C GLN A 202 5.30 0.72 20.58
N SER A 203 5.01 0.99 19.29
CA SER A 203 6.03 1.15 18.24
C SER A 203 6.19 2.60 17.74
N ILE A 204 5.45 3.57 18.29
CA ILE A 204 5.59 4.97 17.86
C ILE A 204 6.98 5.51 18.21
N GLU A 205 7.62 6.20 17.25
CA GLU A 205 8.84 6.99 17.50
C GLU A 205 8.43 8.37 18.03
N PRO A 206 8.73 8.68 19.30
CA PRO A 206 8.21 9.89 19.93
C PRO A 206 8.70 11.20 19.27
N SER A 207 9.89 11.20 18.68
CA SER A 207 10.49 12.38 18.08
C SER A 207 9.87 12.77 16.74
N THR A 208 9.45 11.78 15.95
CA THR A 208 8.90 11.99 14.60
C THR A 208 7.40 11.73 14.50
N GLY A 209 6.84 10.92 15.41
CA GLY A 209 5.47 10.44 15.32
C GLY A 209 5.25 9.36 14.27
N LEU A 210 6.31 8.80 13.68
CA LEU A 210 6.27 7.66 12.78
C LEU A 210 6.20 6.34 13.54
N ILE A 211 5.70 5.27 12.91
CA ILE A 211 5.67 3.94 13.50
C ILE A 211 6.90 3.14 13.09
N LYS A 212 7.51 2.45 14.04
CA LYS A 212 8.62 1.52 13.82
C LYS A 212 8.13 0.20 13.23
N HIS A 213 9.07 -0.67 12.81
CA HIS A 213 8.77 -1.95 12.16
C HIS A 213 7.86 -2.85 13.00
N GLY A 214 7.96 -2.79 14.33
CA GLY A 214 7.15 -3.55 15.26
C GLY A 214 7.71 -3.51 16.67
N TYR A 215 7.30 -4.48 17.49
CA TYR A 215 7.78 -4.59 18.87
C TYR A 215 7.85 -6.05 19.33
N ASP A 216 8.71 -6.31 20.31
CA ASP A 216 8.78 -7.53 21.11
C ASP A 216 8.14 -7.28 22.47
N ALA A 217 7.00 -7.89 22.73
CA ALA A 217 6.29 -7.71 23.99
C ALA A 217 7.05 -8.30 25.19
N SER A 218 7.82 -9.38 24.99
CA SER A 218 8.66 -9.98 26.04
C SER A 218 9.91 -9.16 26.34
N ARG A 219 10.39 -8.38 25.37
CA ARG A 219 11.66 -7.63 25.42
C ARG A 219 12.89 -8.53 25.52
N ASP A 220 12.78 -9.76 25.06
CA ASP A 220 13.87 -10.75 25.05
C ASP A 220 14.80 -10.59 23.85
N ALA A 221 14.29 -10.02 22.77
CA ALA A 221 15.10 -9.72 21.60
C ALA A 221 16.18 -8.67 21.94
N PRO A 222 17.43 -8.87 21.52
CA PRO A 222 18.56 -8.00 21.93
C PRO A 222 18.40 -6.55 21.42
N TRP A 223 17.55 -6.32 20.45
CA TRP A 223 17.25 -5.01 19.90
C TRP A 223 16.02 -4.32 20.51
N ALA A 224 15.24 -5.03 21.32
CA ALA A 224 13.99 -4.53 21.86
C ALA A 224 14.20 -3.36 22.82
N HIS A 225 13.44 -2.31 22.67
CA HIS A 225 13.47 -1.17 23.59
C HIS A 225 13.06 -1.64 25.01
N PRO A 226 13.82 -1.30 26.08
CA PRO A 226 13.65 -1.92 27.41
C PRO A 226 12.30 -1.64 28.08
N ILE A 227 11.57 -0.61 27.64
CA ILE A 227 10.25 -0.24 28.19
C ILE A 227 9.12 -0.70 27.26
N THR A 228 9.19 -0.33 25.98
CA THR A 228 8.08 -0.53 25.02
C THR A 228 8.24 -1.81 24.20
N GLY A 229 9.43 -2.41 24.15
CA GLY A 229 9.75 -3.51 23.25
C GLY A 229 9.94 -3.07 21.79
N ALA A 230 9.76 -1.79 21.47
CA ALA A 230 9.82 -1.26 20.10
C ALA A 230 11.13 -1.61 19.40
N SER A 231 11.05 -1.90 18.11
CA SER A 231 12.21 -2.07 17.25
C SER A 231 12.97 -0.74 17.04
N PRO A 232 14.27 -0.79 16.66
CA PRO A 232 15.07 0.44 16.61
C PRO A 232 14.75 1.35 15.42
N ILE A 233 14.18 0.82 14.33
CA ILE A 233 14.14 1.48 13.02
C ILE A 233 12.70 1.73 12.56
N VAL A 234 12.47 2.90 11.97
CA VAL A 234 11.29 3.21 11.15
C VAL A 234 11.56 2.72 9.74
N TRP A 235 11.12 1.51 9.41
CA TRP A 235 11.24 0.99 8.07
C TRP A 235 10.11 1.51 7.18
N GLY A 236 10.45 2.17 6.07
CA GLY A 236 9.47 2.87 5.22
C GLY A 236 8.36 1.95 4.69
N ARG A 237 8.68 0.71 4.33
CA ARG A 237 7.68 -0.24 3.81
C ARG A 237 6.75 -0.79 4.89
N SER A 238 7.25 -1.04 6.10
CA SER A 238 6.42 -1.44 7.22
C SER A 238 5.43 -0.36 7.64
N LEU A 239 5.90 0.91 7.69
CA LEU A 239 5.04 2.08 7.87
C LEU A 239 3.94 2.14 6.80
N ALA A 240 4.30 1.89 5.53
CA ALA A 240 3.34 1.90 4.42
C ALA A 240 2.30 0.78 4.55
N TRP A 241 2.69 -0.44 4.91
CA TRP A 241 1.77 -1.55 5.15
C TRP A 241 0.75 -1.24 6.26
N TYR A 242 1.23 -0.69 7.37
CA TYR A 242 0.34 -0.29 8.46
C TYR A 242 -0.67 0.77 8.02
N LEU A 243 -0.24 1.76 7.26
CA LEU A 243 -1.10 2.83 6.75
C LEU A 243 -2.13 2.32 5.74
N ILE A 244 -1.75 1.40 4.82
CA ILE A 244 -2.69 0.75 3.89
C ILE A 244 -3.73 -0.03 4.70
N GLY A 245 -3.31 -0.89 5.62
CA GLY A 245 -4.23 -1.65 6.45
C GLY A 245 -5.22 -0.77 7.21
N THR A 246 -4.78 0.38 7.69
CA THR A 246 -5.63 1.33 8.43
C THR A 246 -6.63 2.05 7.51
N VAL A 247 -6.18 2.59 6.36
CA VAL A 247 -7.09 3.32 5.44
C VAL A 247 -8.07 2.39 4.74
N ASP A 248 -7.66 1.16 4.44
CA ASP A 248 -8.54 0.15 3.85
C ASP A 248 -9.61 -0.32 4.83
N THR A 249 -9.25 -0.47 6.11
CA THR A 249 -10.23 -0.73 7.16
C THR A 249 -11.28 0.38 7.23
N LEU A 250 -10.85 1.64 7.17
CA LEU A 250 -11.76 2.78 7.14
C LEU A 250 -12.65 2.81 5.89
N GLU A 251 -12.12 2.45 4.71
CA GLU A 251 -12.93 2.37 3.47
C GLU A 251 -13.97 1.26 3.54
N ILE A 252 -13.62 0.08 4.07
CA ILE A 252 -14.55 -1.04 4.28
C ILE A 252 -15.70 -0.62 5.19
N ILE A 253 -15.41 0.06 6.29
CA ILE A 253 -16.43 0.56 7.20
C ILE A 253 -17.36 1.53 6.47
N ALA A 254 -16.79 2.50 5.74
CA ALA A 254 -17.57 3.52 5.03
C ALA A 254 -18.48 2.91 3.95
N SER A 255 -17.99 1.90 3.22
CA SER A 255 -18.71 1.29 2.09
C SER A 255 -19.84 0.33 2.53
N ARG A 256 -19.73 -0.26 3.72
CA ARG A 256 -20.66 -1.29 4.21
C ARG A 256 -21.58 -0.83 5.33
N SER A 257 -21.31 0.29 5.94
CA SER A 257 -22.27 0.93 6.85
C SER A 257 -23.48 1.37 6.01
N GLY A 258 -24.56 0.61 6.04
CA GLY A 258 -25.81 0.99 5.39
C GLY A 258 -26.28 2.37 5.88
N ASP A 259 -27.36 2.88 5.34
CA ASP A 259 -27.98 4.23 5.45
C ASP A 259 -28.01 4.87 6.87
N HIS A 260 -26.92 4.68 7.62
CA HIS A 260 -26.72 5.36 8.90
C HIS A 260 -26.21 6.76 8.61
N SER A 261 -26.89 7.73 9.20
CA SER A 261 -26.54 9.15 9.12
C SER A 261 -25.05 9.35 9.39
N GLU A 262 -24.47 10.34 8.74
CA GLU A 262 -23.07 10.74 8.96
C GLU A 262 -22.74 10.92 10.46
N ASP A 263 -23.76 11.30 11.24
CA ASP A 263 -23.66 11.48 12.69
C ASP A 263 -23.49 10.17 13.48
N ALA A 264 -24.14 9.07 13.08
CA ALA A 264 -23.96 7.77 13.74
C ALA A 264 -22.53 7.23 13.57
N ARG A 265 -21.89 7.48 12.40
CA ARG A 265 -20.48 7.10 12.16
C ARG A 265 -19.50 7.96 12.95
N ARG A 266 -19.83 9.24 13.21
CA ARG A 266 -18.97 10.14 13.99
C ARG A 266 -18.95 9.81 15.47
N THR A 267 -20.00 9.17 15.99
CA THR A 267 -20.12 8.81 17.41
C THR A 267 -19.55 7.44 17.74
N ASP A 268 -19.25 6.60 16.76
CA ASP A 268 -18.60 5.31 17.01
C ASP A 268 -17.14 5.51 17.45
N LYS A 269 -16.86 5.26 18.72
CA LYS A 269 -15.54 5.45 19.33
C LYS A 269 -14.45 4.60 18.67
N THR A 270 -14.80 3.41 18.21
CA THR A 270 -13.86 2.49 17.54
C THR A 270 -13.43 3.07 16.21
N VAL A 271 -14.37 3.52 15.38
CA VAL A 271 -14.11 4.16 14.08
C VAL A 271 -13.33 5.46 14.26
N GLN A 272 -13.73 6.26 15.25
CA GLN A 272 -13.04 7.51 15.58
C GLN A 272 -11.58 7.25 15.96
N ARG A 273 -11.31 6.24 16.78
CA ARG A 273 -9.93 5.91 17.19
C ARG A 273 -9.06 5.44 16.01
N ILE A 274 -9.59 4.59 15.12
CA ILE A 274 -8.88 4.18 13.90
C ILE A 274 -8.58 5.39 13.02
N ARG A 275 -9.53 6.30 12.86
CA ARG A 275 -9.35 7.55 12.11
C ARG A 275 -8.27 8.43 12.73
N GLU A 276 -8.25 8.60 14.04
CA GLU A 276 -7.23 9.38 14.74
C GLU A 276 -5.82 8.81 14.53
N ILE A 277 -5.67 7.49 14.65
CA ILE A 277 -4.39 6.80 14.38
C ILE A 277 -3.96 7.09 12.94
N PHE A 278 -4.84 6.88 11.97
CA PHE A 278 -4.56 7.14 10.56
C PHE A 278 -4.12 8.59 10.32
N GLN A 279 -4.90 9.56 10.80
CA GLN A 279 -4.63 10.97 10.58
C GLN A 279 -3.30 11.41 11.20
N ARG A 280 -3.00 10.97 12.42
CA ARG A 280 -1.74 11.30 13.11
C ARG A 280 -0.53 10.72 12.38
N LEU A 281 -0.62 9.46 11.99
CA LEU A 281 0.48 8.79 11.31
C LEU A 281 0.68 9.32 9.88
N ALA A 282 -0.40 9.57 9.13
CA ALA A 282 -0.34 10.20 7.82
C ALA A 282 0.28 11.60 7.89
N ARG A 283 -0.06 12.40 8.93
CA ARG A 283 0.57 13.69 9.16
C ARG A 283 2.08 13.57 9.37
N ALA A 284 2.51 12.70 10.28
CA ALA A 284 3.93 12.47 10.54
C ALA A 284 4.67 11.99 9.27
N THR A 285 4.00 11.20 8.44
CA THR A 285 4.53 10.74 7.16
C THR A 285 4.70 11.88 6.15
N VAL A 286 3.72 12.78 6.06
CA VAL A 286 3.82 13.99 5.22
C VAL A 286 4.97 14.89 5.69
N ASP A 287 5.06 15.15 7.01
CA ASP A 287 6.13 15.96 7.60
C ASP A 287 7.52 15.36 7.27
N ALA A 288 7.67 14.03 7.31
CA ALA A 288 8.92 13.34 6.97
C ALA A 288 9.25 13.40 5.46
N ILE A 289 8.25 13.34 4.58
CA ILE A 289 8.45 13.50 3.13
C ILE A 289 8.86 14.93 2.79
N GLU A 290 8.29 15.94 3.44
CA GLU A 290 8.68 17.33 3.26
C GLU A 290 10.08 17.61 3.81
N ASP A 291 10.45 17.02 4.95
CA ASP A 291 11.81 17.05 5.46
C ASP A 291 12.80 16.42 4.47
N SER A 292 12.44 15.28 3.86
CA SER A 292 13.22 14.68 2.78
C SER A 292 13.40 15.64 1.61
N ALA A 293 12.32 16.29 1.15
CA ALA A 293 12.39 17.25 0.06
C ALA A 293 13.29 18.45 0.40
N GLY A 294 13.21 18.95 1.64
CA GLY A 294 14.05 20.03 2.13
C GLY A 294 15.54 19.66 2.22
N LYS A 295 15.87 18.45 2.62
CA LYS A 295 17.25 17.95 2.80
C LYS A 295 17.91 17.47 1.52
N THR A 296 17.13 16.83 0.64
CA THR A 296 17.67 16.08 -0.50
C THR A 296 17.17 16.57 -1.87
N GLY A 297 16.20 17.49 -1.88
CA GLY A 297 15.53 17.94 -3.09
C GLY A 297 14.52 16.92 -3.66
N ARG A 298 14.16 15.84 -2.92
CA ARG A 298 13.29 14.77 -3.39
C ARG A 298 12.15 14.50 -2.43
N TYR A 299 10.93 14.42 -2.97
CA TYR A 299 9.79 13.85 -2.26
C TYR A 299 9.94 12.32 -2.27
N ALA A 300 10.31 11.73 -1.15
CA ALA A 300 10.69 10.33 -1.11
C ALA A 300 10.33 9.65 0.21
N VAL A 301 10.07 8.34 0.14
CA VAL A 301 10.08 7.45 1.29
C VAL A 301 11.39 6.67 1.27
N TRP A 302 12.16 6.82 2.32
CA TRP A 302 13.45 6.19 2.46
C TRP A 302 13.34 4.80 3.10
N GLN A 303 14.30 3.93 2.83
CA GLN A 303 14.37 2.60 3.45
C GLN A 303 14.33 2.72 4.98
N VAL A 304 15.11 3.65 5.55
CA VAL A 304 14.99 4.12 6.92
C VAL A 304 14.38 5.52 6.86
N MET A 305 13.08 5.60 7.19
CA MET A 305 12.22 6.73 6.83
C MET A 305 12.62 8.05 7.50
N ASP A 306 13.06 7.99 8.73
CA ASP A 306 13.42 9.15 9.57
C ASP A 306 14.88 9.62 9.40
N ARG A 307 15.60 9.06 8.40
CA ARG A 307 17.02 9.35 8.10
C ARG A 307 17.26 9.66 6.62
N PRO A 308 16.57 10.64 6.04
CA PRO A 308 16.69 10.96 4.62
C PRO A 308 18.11 11.46 4.30
N GLY A 309 18.71 10.89 3.24
CA GLY A 309 20.03 11.28 2.73
C GLY A 309 21.23 10.83 3.56
N GLU A 310 21.02 10.10 4.66
CA GLU A 310 22.15 9.53 5.42
C GLU A 310 22.94 8.50 4.59
N PRO A 311 24.25 8.37 4.83
CA PRO A 311 25.11 7.44 4.07
C PRO A 311 24.56 6.01 4.08
N GLY A 312 24.45 5.42 2.90
CA GLY A 312 23.93 4.07 2.69
C GLY A 312 22.41 3.97 2.61
N ASN A 313 21.65 4.97 3.11
CA ASN A 313 20.21 4.98 2.96
C ASN A 313 19.80 5.25 1.50
N PHE A 314 18.68 4.69 1.08
CA PHE A 314 18.18 4.84 -0.29
C PHE A 314 16.68 5.07 -0.32
N VAL A 315 16.19 5.66 -1.41
CA VAL A 315 14.75 5.81 -1.66
C VAL A 315 14.17 4.44 -1.99
N GLU A 316 13.19 3.99 -1.21
CA GLU A 316 12.55 2.70 -1.40
C GLU A 316 11.31 2.86 -2.26
N ALA A 317 11.38 2.31 -3.48
CA ALA A 317 10.39 2.56 -4.53
C ALA A 317 8.99 2.07 -4.16
N SER A 318 8.88 0.85 -3.61
CA SER A 318 7.56 0.29 -3.26
C SER A 318 6.90 1.06 -2.11
N ALA A 319 7.64 1.42 -1.08
CA ALA A 319 7.12 2.23 0.03
C ALA A 319 6.70 3.63 -0.45
N SER A 320 7.47 4.24 -1.35
CA SER A 320 7.11 5.53 -1.95
C SER A 320 5.79 5.45 -2.72
N ALA A 321 5.60 4.40 -3.53
CA ALA A 321 4.35 4.19 -4.26
C ALA A 321 3.17 3.88 -3.30
N MET A 322 3.38 3.03 -2.29
CA MET A 322 2.36 2.73 -1.26
C MET A 322 1.91 3.99 -0.51
N ILE A 323 2.84 4.84 -0.09
CA ILE A 323 2.50 6.06 0.62
C ILE A 323 1.79 7.06 -0.30
N ALA A 324 2.20 7.20 -1.56
CA ALA A 324 1.46 8.02 -2.54
C ALA A 324 0.00 7.54 -2.68
N TYR A 325 -0.21 6.23 -2.77
CA TYR A 325 -1.54 5.61 -2.77
C TYR A 325 -2.34 5.95 -1.51
N VAL A 326 -1.78 5.71 -0.33
CA VAL A 326 -2.44 5.95 0.96
C VAL A 326 -2.87 7.40 1.14
N LEU A 327 -1.97 8.34 0.83
CA LEU A 327 -2.25 9.77 0.99
C LEU A 327 -3.35 10.22 0.03
N ALA A 328 -3.30 9.82 -1.24
CA ALA A 328 -4.32 10.15 -2.23
C ALA A 328 -5.68 9.52 -1.86
N LYS A 329 -5.69 8.24 -1.47
CA LYS A 329 -6.88 7.53 -1.00
C LYS A 329 -7.47 8.17 0.26
N GLY A 330 -6.63 8.56 1.21
CA GLY A 330 -7.06 9.25 2.43
C GLY A 330 -7.74 10.60 2.16
N VAL A 331 -7.26 11.34 1.16
CA VAL A 331 -7.90 12.58 0.68
C VAL A 331 -9.22 12.27 -0.01
N ARG A 332 -9.27 11.30 -0.91
CA ARG A 332 -10.50 10.89 -1.61
C ARG A 332 -11.61 10.47 -0.64
N LEU A 333 -11.25 9.73 0.40
CA LEU A 333 -12.21 9.28 1.43
C LEU A 333 -12.57 10.37 2.45
N GLY A 334 -11.99 11.57 2.35
CA GLY A 334 -12.26 12.67 3.28
C GLY A 334 -11.65 12.52 4.66
N TYR A 335 -10.68 11.64 4.83
CA TYR A 335 -9.94 11.47 6.09
C TYR A 335 -8.73 12.41 6.21
N LEU A 336 -8.19 12.87 5.07
CA LEU A 336 -7.08 13.80 5.01
C LEU A 336 -7.48 15.08 4.28
N PRO A 337 -6.91 16.25 4.63
CA PRO A 337 -7.22 17.50 3.95
C PRO A 337 -6.67 17.51 2.52
N GLY A 338 -7.52 17.93 1.57
CA GLY A 338 -7.13 18.23 0.19
C GLY A 338 -7.66 19.59 -0.21
N ARG A 339 -6.88 20.40 -0.94
CA ARG A 339 -7.35 21.70 -1.40
C ARG A 339 -8.42 21.52 -2.47
N SER A 340 -9.65 22.00 -2.21
CA SER A 340 -10.70 22.06 -3.21
C SER A 340 -10.50 23.31 -4.09
N PRO A 341 -10.56 23.24 -5.44
CA PRO A 341 -10.44 24.40 -6.33
C PRO A 341 -11.56 25.44 -6.16
N SER A 342 -12.67 25.06 -5.49
CA SER A 342 -13.88 25.89 -5.38
C SER A 342 -13.94 26.77 -4.15
N SER A 343 -12.92 26.84 -3.28
CA SER A 343 -12.97 27.56 -2.01
C SER A 343 -12.57 29.06 -2.09
N GLU A 344 -12.31 29.61 -3.29
CA GLU A 344 -12.04 31.05 -3.40
C GLU A 344 -13.29 31.93 -3.42
N THR A 345 -14.50 31.36 -3.58
CA THR A 345 -15.72 32.15 -3.75
C THR A 345 -16.85 31.89 -2.78
N ASP A 346 -16.77 30.95 -1.86
CA ASP A 346 -17.92 30.70 -0.97
C ASP A 346 -17.51 30.56 0.50
N GLY A 347 -17.80 31.60 1.27
CA GLY A 347 -17.51 31.71 2.71
C GLY A 347 -18.29 30.74 3.62
N LYS A 348 -18.79 29.61 3.11
CA LYS A 348 -19.64 28.66 3.85
C LYS A 348 -18.98 27.32 4.21
N HIS A 349 -17.75 27.03 3.75
CA HIS A 349 -17.07 25.78 4.11
C HIS A 349 -15.98 25.95 5.18
N ARG A 350 -16.38 26.33 6.38
CA ARG A 350 -15.53 26.29 7.59
C ARG A 350 -15.30 24.88 8.18
N ALA A 351 -15.78 23.83 7.53
CA ALA A 351 -15.69 22.46 8.05
C ALA A 351 -14.37 21.73 7.72
N ALA A 352 -13.61 22.16 6.72
CA ALA A 352 -12.38 21.45 6.28
C ALA A 352 -11.17 21.68 7.20
N SER A 353 -11.13 22.77 7.97
CA SER A 353 -10.02 23.08 8.89
C SER A 353 -10.00 22.25 10.18
N SER A 354 -11.03 21.43 10.44
CA SER A 354 -11.11 20.56 11.61
C SER A 354 -10.73 19.10 11.36
N LEU A 355 -10.25 18.75 10.16
CA LEU A 355 -9.88 17.37 9.81
C LEU A 355 -8.64 16.85 10.56
N TRP A 356 -7.75 17.74 10.98
CA TRP A 356 -6.62 17.35 11.82
C TRP A 356 -7.01 17.36 13.30
N VAL A 357 -6.83 16.24 13.99
CA VAL A 357 -7.01 16.15 15.44
C VAL A 357 -5.93 17.00 16.10
N GLN A 358 -6.34 18.12 16.71
CA GLN A 358 -5.44 18.99 17.48
C GLN A 358 -5.20 18.36 18.86
N GLY A 359 -3.98 17.93 19.11
CA GLY A 359 -3.51 17.55 20.44
C GLY A 359 -2.30 18.41 20.82
N PRO A 360 -2.18 18.88 22.07
CA PRO A 360 -1.02 19.67 22.48
C PRO A 360 0.24 18.82 22.44
N ARG A 361 1.21 19.23 21.63
CA ARG A 361 2.60 18.71 21.68
C ARG A 361 3.52 19.82 22.19
N PRO A 362 4.28 19.57 23.25
CA PRO A 362 5.36 20.50 23.62
C PRO A 362 6.45 20.43 22.55
N GLY A 363 6.71 21.56 21.87
CA GLY A 363 7.84 21.71 20.95
C GLY A 363 7.58 21.67 19.46
N PHE A 364 6.33 21.45 19.00
CA PHE A 364 5.98 21.57 17.58
C PHE A 364 5.44 22.96 17.23
N ARG A 365 5.90 23.50 16.10
CA ARG A 365 5.43 24.77 15.55
C ARG A 365 3.92 24.70 15.30
N ASP A 366 3.23 25.84 15.47
CA ASP A 366 1.81 26.01 15.15
C ASP A 366 1.47 25.44 13.76
N PRO A 367 0.24 24.90 13.59
CA PRO A 367 -0.14 24.24 12.33
C PRO A 367 0.01 25.23 11.19
N VAL A 368 0.95 24.93 10.31
CA VAL A 368 1.02 25.56 8.98
C VAL A 368 -0.36 25.32 8.35
N GLN A 369 -0.98 26.41 7.93
CA GLN A 369 -2.29 26.44 7.26
C GLN A 369 -2.39 25.35 6.23
N SER A 370 -3.42 24.48 6.36
CA SER A 370 -3.91 23.47 5.41
C SER A 370 -2.87 22.98 4.39
N GLN A 371 -2.00 22.04 4.80
CA GLN A 371 -1.16 21.29 3.87
C GLN A 371 -2.04 20.60 2.83
N ASP A 372 -1.78 20.82 1.56
CA ASP A 372 -2.42 20.07 0.48
C ASP A 372 -1.76 18.68 0.40
N VAL A 373 -2.28 17.74 1.17
CA VAL A 373 -1.77 16.36 1.23
C VAL A 373 -1.74 15.70 -0.15
N LEU A 374 -2.70 16.06 -1.02
CA LEU A 374 -2.73 15.53 -2.40
C LEU A 374 -1.57 16.10 -3.24
N ALA A 375 -1.14 17.33 -2.98
CA ALA A 375 0.03 17.89 -3.68
C ALA A 375 1.31 17.14 -3.27
N VAL A 376 1.48 16.82 -1.99
CA VAL A 376 2.60 15.98 -1.52
C VAL A 376 2.54 14.58 -2.12
N ALA A 377 1.37 13.93 -2.11
CA ALA A 377 1.19 12.61 -2.71
C ALA A 377 1.53 12.61 -4.20
N ARG A 378 1.16 13.69 -4.93
CA ARG A 378 1.47 13.86 -6.35
C ARG A 378 2.97 14.06 -6.58
N ALA A 379 3.62 14.93 -5.81
CA ALA A 379 5.06 15.15 -5.93
C ALA A 379 5.84 13.84 -5.67
N LEU A 380 5.47 13.11 -4.63
CA LEU A 380 6.02 11.78 -4.34
C LEU A 380 5.81 10.80 -5.51
N TYR A 381 4.61 10.75 -6.08
CA TYR A 381 4.30 9.90 -7.23
C TYR A 381 5.12 10.28 -8.47
N GLN A 382 5.27 11.58 -8.75
CA GLN A 382 6.08 12.07 -9.88
C GLN A 382 7.55 11.67 -9.72
N ASP A 383 8.10 11.78 -8.51
CA ASP A 383 9.45 11.32 -8.21
C ASP A 383 9.60 9.80 -8.38
N VAL A 384 8.58 9.01 -8.00
CA VAL A 384 8.56 7.55 -8.26
C VAL A 384 8.57 7.26 -9.76
N VAL A 385 7.73 7.92 -10.55
CA VAL A 385 7.71 7.73 -12.02
C VAL A 385 9.08 8.06 -12.61
N ALA A 386 9.65 9.21 -12.26
CA ALA A 386 10.91 9.67 -12.84
C ALA A 386 12.12 8.80 -12.51
N GLN A 387 12.11 8.12 -11.34
CA GLN A 387 13.27 7.38 -10.87
C GLN A 387 13.19 5.87 -11.10
N PHE A 388 11.98 5.31 -11.09
CA PHE A 388 11.81 3.85 -10.97
C PHE A 388 10.96 3.22 -12.07
N VAL A 389 10.30 3.99 -12.92
CA VAL A 389 9.49 3.45 -14.02
C VAL A 389 10.26 3.53 -15.33
N VAL A 390 10.48 2.39 -15.96
CA VAL A 390 11.24 2.29 -17.23
C VAL A 390 10.38 1.58 -18.25
N ARG A 391 10.22 2.19 -19.44
CA ARG A 391 9.58 1.54 -20.58
C ARG A 391 10.55 0.63 -21.30
N ARG A 392 10.16 -0.62 -21.48
CA ARG A 392 10.85 -1.57 -22.37
C ARG A 392 10.31 -1.41 -23.79
N HIS A 393 11.19 -1.02 -24.72
CA HIS A 393 10.79 -0.80 -26.10
C HIS A 393 10.60 -2.08 -26.92
N GLU A 394 11.15 -3.20 -26.42
CA GLU A 394 11.15 -4.50 -27.12
C GLU A 394 9.74 -5.14 -27.15
N ASP A 395 9.00 -5.00 -26.04
CA ASP A 395 7.70 -5.63 -25.82
C ASP A 395 6.63 -4.65 -25.34
N ASP A 396 6.96 -3.37 -25.28
CA ASP A 396 6.10 -2.27 -24.84
C ASP A 396 5.57 -2.46 -23.40
N THR A 397 6.35 -3.10 -22.53
CA THR A 397 6.03 -3.26 -21.10
C THR A 397 6.73 -2.19 -20.25
N LEU A 398 6.27 -2.06 -18.99
CA LEU A 398 6.93 -1.26 -17.97
C LEU A 398 7.70 -2.15 -16.99
N ASP A 399 8.94 -1.76 -16.69
CA ASP A 399 9.69 -2.24 -15.55
C ASP A 399 9.53 -1.27 -14.37
N PHE A 400 9.48 -1.83 -13.15
CA PHE A 400 9.50 -1.09 -11.90
C PHE A 400 10.75 -1.46 -11.09
N LEU A 401 11.61 -0.48 -10.86
CA LEU A 401 12.91 -0.64 -10.23
C LEU A 401 12.86 -0.33 -8.73
N GLY A 402 13.94 -0.61 -8.00
CA GLY A 402 14.22 -0.03 -6.69
C GLY A 402 13.38 -0.56 -5.52
N THR A 403 12.70 -1.70 -5.66
CA THR A 403 12.02 -2.36 -4.56
C THR A 403 13.03 -3.18 -3.74
N SER A 404 13.18 -2.88 -2.44
CA SER A 404 14.06 -3.67 -1.58
C SER A 404 13.51 -5.08 -1.33
N ILE A 405 14.39 -6.05 -1.13
CA ILE A 405 13.99 -7.35 -0.59
C ILE A 405 13.46 -7.19 0.84
N ILE A 406 12.90 -8.26 1.39
CA ILE A 406 12.31 -8.26 2.75
C ILE A 406 13.32 -7.86 3.82
N ALA A 407 12.84 -7.16 4.84
CA ALA A 407 13.50 -7.02 6.14
C ALA A 407 12.67 -7.72 7.23
N SER A 408 13.33 -8.22 8.27
CA SER A 408 12.70 -8.98 9.35
C SER A 408 13.17 -8.47 10.71
N LEU A 409 12.33 -8.58 11.72
CA LEU A 409 12.70 -8.40 13.13
C LEU A 409 13.23 -9.70 13.77
N HIS A 410 13.07 -10.84 13.11
CA HIS A 410 13.73 -12.09 13.48
C HIS A 410 15.20 -12.06 13.05
N GLU A 411 15.93 -11.07 13.59
CA GLU A 411 17.33 -10.80 13.36
C GLU A 411 17.96 -10.38 14.69
N GLU A 412 19.23 -10.68 14.88
CA GLU A 412 19.94 -10.23 16.09
C GLU A 412 20.22 -8.72 16.06
N LYS A 413 20.44 -8.17 14.87
CA LYS A 413 20.88 -6.79 14.67
C LYS A 413 20.08 -6.07 13.58
N PRO A 414 18.76 -5.89 13.73
CA PRO A 414 17.94 -5.16 12.76
C PRO A 414 18.12 -3.63 12.95
N TYR A 415 19.37 -3.18 12.88
CA TYR A 415 19.74 -1.78 12.99
C TYR A 415 19.89 -1.13 11.60
N TYR A 416 20.38 0.08 11.54
CA TYR A 416 20.48 0.89 10.34
C TYR A 416 21.17 0.16 9.18
N GLU A 417 22.34 -0.42 9.43
CA GLU A 417 23.13 -1.12 8.42
C GLU A 417 22.39 -2.32 7.83
N TYR A 418 21.62 -3.06 8.64
CA TYR A 418 20.82 -4.19 8.16
C TYR A 418 19.81 -3.74 7.11
N TYR A 419 19.08 -2.64 7.35
CA TYR A 419 18.08 -2.12 6.41
C TYR A 419 18.72 -1.50 5.18
N THR A 420 19.77 -0.73 5.34
CA THR A 420 20.42 0.01 4.24
C THR A 420 21.28 -0.87 3.32
N HIS A 421 21.63 -2.08 3.75
CA HIS A 421 22.30 -3.08 2.91
C HIS A 421 21.35 -4.09 2.26
N ARG A 422 20.03 -3.90 2.38
CA ARG A 422 19.08 -4.78 1.65
C ARG A 422 19.22 -4.59 0.16
N ALA A 423 19.33 -5.69 -0.58
CA ALA A 423 19.36 -5.65 -2.04
C ALA A 423 18.02 -5.12 -2.59
N VAL A 424 18.05 -4.52 -3.77
CA VAL A 424 16.88 -4.09 -4.50
C VAL A 424 16.65 -4.98 -5.72
N THR A 425 15.38 -5.13 -6.11
CA THR A 425 14.96 -5.97 -7.24
C THR A 425 14.18 -5.13 -8.26
N THR A 426 14.18 -5.60 -9.49
CA THR A 426 13.33 -5.12 -10.58
C THR A 426 12.06 -5.97 -10.62
N ASN A 427 10.91 -5.35 -10.89
CA ASN A 427 9.62 -6.02 -11.06
C ASN A 427 9.18 -6.87 -9.87
N SER A 428 9.55 -6.43 -8.64
CA SER A 428 8.90 -7.01 -7.47
C SER A 428 7.39 -6.79 -7.55
N LEU A 429 6.60 -7.84 -7.38
CA LEU A 429 5.14 -7.75 -7.44
C LEU A 429 4.57 -6.78 -6.39
N ILE A 430 5.28 -6.56 -5.27
CA ILE A 430 4.94 -5.51 -4.30
C ILE A 430 5.08 -4.13 -4.96
N GLY A 431 6.21 -3.86 -5.61
CA GLY A 431 6.49 -2.57 -6.23
C GLY A 431 5.55 -2.25 -7.38
N THR A 432 5.37 -3.21 -8.31
CA THR A 432 4.48 -3.05 -9.47
C THR A 432 3.02 -2.85 -9.06
N SER A 433 2.56 -3.58 -8.05
CA SER A 433 1.19 -3.46 -7.51
C SER A 433 0.98 -2.13 -6.78
N ALA A 434 1.93 -1.73 -5.94
CA ALA A 434 1.88 -0.45 -5.24
C ALA A 434 1.86 0.74 -6.22
N PHE A 435 2.67 0.67 -7.27
CA PHE A 435 2.69 1.68 -8.33
C PHE A 435 1.37 1.72 -9.11
N ALA A 436 0.78 0.57 -9.44
CA ALA A 436 -0.52 0.52 -10.10
C ALA A 436 -1.62 1.14 -9.23
N LEU A 437 -1.66 0.84 -7.92
CA LEU A 437 -2.60 1.44 -6.97
C LEU A 437 -2.43 2.96 -6.86
N ALA A 438 -1.19 3.44 -6.74
CA ALA A 438 -0.89 4.87 -6.72
C ALA A 438 -1.34 5.56 -8.01
N SER A 439 -1.07 4.94 -9.16
CA SER A 439 -1.47 5.46 -10.47
C SER A 439 -3.00 5.57 -10.59
N LEU A 440 -3.75 4.56 -10.13
CA LEU A 440 -5.21 4.58 -10.12
C LEU A 440 -5.77 5.76 -9.30
N GLU A 441 -5.23 6.02 -8.12
CA GLU A 441 -5.67 7.16 -7.30
C GLU A 441 -5.29 8.51 -7.92
N MET A 442 -4.11 8.63 -8.54
CA MET A 442 -3.68 9.85 -9.24
C MET A 442 -4.55 10.12 -10.47
N GLU A 443 -4.86 9.10 -11.25
CA GLU A 443 -5.73 9.18 -12.44
C GLU A 443 -7.16 9.58 -12.06
N ARG A 444 -7.69 9.01 -10.96
CA ARG A 444 -9.00 9.37 -10.41
C ARG A 444 -9.02 10.84 -9.98
N ALA A 445 -8.02 11.26 -9.20
CA ALA A 445 -7.92 12.65 -8.74
C ALA A 445 -7.78 13.66 -9.89
N ALA A 446 -7.17 13.26 -11.01
CA ALA A 446 -7.09 14.08 -12.21
C ALA A 446 -8.46 14.21 -12.92
N SER A 447 -9.21 13.10 -13.03
CA SER A 447 -10.52 13.10 -13.71
C SER A 447 -11.59 13.88 -12.94
N GLU A 448 -11.64 13.79 -11.60
CA GLU A 448 -12.61 14.49 -10.76
C GLU A 448 -12.46 16.02 -10.79
N ARG A 449 -11.26 16.52 -11.09
CA ARG A 449 -10.94 17.95 -11.11
C ARG A 449 -11.04 18.60 -12.48
N GLY A 450 -11.50 17.88 -13.53
CA GLY A 450 -11.54 18.39 -14.91
C GLY A 450 -10.14 18.80 -15.41
N TRP A 451 -9.13 18.21 -14.86
CA TRP A 451 -7.75 18.49 -15.21
C TRP A 451 -7.42 17.68 -16.46
N GLU A 452 -7.70 18.27 -17.62
CA GLU A 452 -7.13 17.80 -18.88
C GLU A 452 -5.60 17.84 -18.70
N GLY A 453 -4.99 16.66 -18.70
CA GLY A 453 -3.61 16.43 -18.38
C GLY A 453 -2.67 17.57 -18.80
N GLY A 454 -2.30 18.38 -17.82
CA GLY A 454 -1.05 19.12 -17.93
C GLY A 454 0.03 18.08 -18.10
N ASN A 455 0.68 18.11 -19.26
CA ASN A 455 1.71 17.20 -19.72
C ASN A 455 2.51 16.60 -18.57
N ILE A 456 2.16 15.38 -18.15
CA ILE A 456 3.18 14.49 -17.62
C ILE A 456 3.96 14.11 -18.86
N THR A 457 5.00 14.88 -19.14
CA THR A 457 5.85 14.64 -20.31
C THR A 457 6.53 13.32 -20.06
N PHE A 458 6.15 12.32 -20.83
CA PHE A 458 6.81 11.05 -20.89
C PHE A 458 8.19 11.27 -21.51
N TYR A 459 9.25 11.05 -20.77
CA TYR A 459 10.62 11.01 -21.28
C TYR A 459 10.96 9.58 -21.70
#